data_9625f76c61040029da9bca4420178e9b
#
_entry.id   9625f76c61040029da9bca4420178e9b
#
_cell.length_a   1.000
_cell.length_b   1.000
_cell.length_c   1.000
_cell.angle_alpha   90.00
_cell.angle_beta   90.00
_cell.angle_gamma   90.00
#
_symmetry.space_group_name_H-M   'P 1'
#
loop_
_entity.id
_entity.type
_entity.pdbx_description
1 polymer ?
#
loop_
_entity_poly.entity_id
_entity_poly.type
_entity_poly.pdbx_seq_one_letter_code
_entity_poly.pdbx_strand_id
1 'polypeptide(L)'
;MNLQKRTPRQATAEARPVRRAGLALAAAGLLVVGGTACESDGATPVGDAAPAASASTEPGDQAASPSGARSPDAEEDVTATSGEGDGPGKSSPDRTEKLVDGSEARITEVGEQHYVAEIVSKGAVVATLETDGHDAGLNANGMFVALTLGGDLASWMGNDHQGPGTFALEGDWKAKVTKVGELRYRAQIIGHDGVAGTLETDGHDTGLDANGVYIVLSNGGVISSHK
;
A
#
# COMPACT_ATOMS: atom_id res chain seq x y z
N MET A 1 -17.63 15.71 64.03
CA MET A 1 -17.23 15.84 62.61
C MET A 1 -15.75 15.60 62.51
N ASN A 2 -15.37 14.37 62.16
CA ASN A 2 -13.94 13.97 62.03
C ASN A 2 -13.61 13.79 60.57
N LEU A 3 -12.84 14.75 60.01
CA LEU A 3 -12.25 14.66 58.67
C LEU A 3 -11.02 13.77 58.77
N GLN A 4 -11.08 12.55 58.31
CA GLN A 4 -9.89 11.72 58.08
C GLN A 4 -9.22 12.10 56.72
N LYS A 5 -8.05 12.71 56.84
CA LYS A 5 -7.13 12.92 55.71
C LYS A 5 -6.62 11.56 55.22
N ARG A 6 -6.99 11.18 53.99
CA ARG A 6 -6.36 10.03 53.28
C ARG A 6 -5.14 10.50 52.56
N THR A 7 -3.99 10.00 52.95
CA THR A 7 -2.70 10.14 52.28
C THR A 7 -2.66 9.25 51.02
N PRO A 8 -2.19 9.73 49.86
CA PRO A 8 -1.98 8.85 48.71
C PRO A 8 -0.74 7.97 48.88
N ARG A 9 -0.91 6.68 48.69
CA ARG A 9 0.17 5.69 48.58
C ARG A 9 0.94 5.94 47.29
N GLN A 10 2.22 6.23 47.43
CA GLN A 10 3.18 6.20 46.34
C GLN A 10 3.43 4.76 45.91
N ALA A 11 3.11 4.45 44.64
CA ALA A 11 3.51 3.21 43.99
C ALA A 11 4.96 3.34 43.52
N THR A 12 5.85 2.60 44.13
CA THR A 12 7.24 2.44 43.71
C THR A 12 7.28 1.58 42.44
N ALA A 13 7.68 2.17 41.33
CA ALA A 13 7.95 1.46 40.10
C ALA A 13 9.28 0.71 40.20
N GLU A 14 9.24 -0.62 40.27
CA GLU A 14 10.41 -1.48 40.18
C GLU A 14 10.89 -1.52 38.71
N ALA A 15 12.04 -0.93 38.48
CA ALA A 15 12.77 -1.04 37.22
C ALA A 15 13.36 -2.45 37.06
N ARG A 16 12.90 -3.21 36.07
CA ARG A 16 13.48 -4.49 35.68
C ARG A 16 14.70 -4.26 34.79
N PRO A 17 15.87 -4.81 35.08
CA PRO A 17 17.05 -4.68 34.23
C PRO A 17 16.92 -5.62 33.02
N VAL A 18 16.88 -5.05 31.83
CA VAL A 18 16.98 -5.78 30.54
C VAL A 18 18.41 -6.24 30.36
N ARG A 19 18.63 -7.55 30.46
CA ARG A 19 19.91 -8.18 30.14
C ARG A 19 20.09 -8.22 28.62
N ARG A 20 20.99 -7.39 28.11
CA ARG A 20 21.47 -7.47 26.73
C ARG A 20 22.43 -8.66 26.64
N ALA A 21 22.04 -9.71 25.95
CA ALA A 21 22.95 -10.76 25.53
C ALA A 21 23.57 -10.32 24.20
N GLY A 22 24.84 -9.99 24.23
CA GLY A 22 25.66 -9.74 23.07
C GLY A 22 25.98 -11.07 22.37
N LEU A 23 25.69 -11.18 21.09
CA LEU A 23 26.27 -12.20 20.23
C LEU A 23 27.15 -11.49 19.20
N ALA A 24 28.46 -11.55 19.44
CA ALA A 24 29.48 -11.20 18.46
C ALA A 24 29.66 -12.40 17.53
N LEU A 25 29.40 -12.25 16.26
CA LEU A 25 29.81 -13.17 15.20
C LEU A 25 30.75 -12.41 14.26
N ALA A 26 32.03 -12.66 14.45
CA ALA A 26 33.08 -12.33 13.50
C ALA A 26 33.05 -13.39 12.38
N ALA A 27 32.89 -12.99 11.14
CA ALA A 27 33.21 -13.81 9.98
C ALA A 27 34.09 -12.96 9.06
N ALA A 28 35.37 -13.28 9.09
CA ALA A 28 36.36 -12.88 8.09
C ALA A 28 36.24 -13.82 6.89
N GLY A 29 36.47 -13.27 5.71
CA GLY A 29 36.79 -14.18 4.63
C GLY A 29 36.48 -13.71 3.22
N LEU A 30 37.50 -13.35 2.56
CA LEU A 30 38.00 -13.58 1.20
C LEU A 30 37.64 -12.54 0.11
N LEU A 31 38.69 -11.77 -0.17
CA LEU A 31 39.01 -11.14 -1.45
C LEU A 31 39.17 -12.22 -2.53
N VAL A 32 38.46 -12.08 -3.63
CA VAL A 32 38.85 -12.65 -4.93
C VAL A 32 38.98 -11.50 -5.90
N VAL A 33 40.22 -11.17 -6.19
CA VAL A 33 40.64 -10.35 -7.32
C VAL A 33 40.64 -11.24 -8.56
N GLY A 34 39.86 -10.90 -9.56
CA GLY A 34 39.86 -11.54 -10.86
C GLY A 34 39.57 -10.50 -11.92
N GLY A 35 40.66 -9.89 -12.40
CA GLY A 35 40.62 -9.02 -13.58
C GLY A 35 40.57 -9.85 -14.86
N THR A 36 39.84 -9.37 -15.87
CA THR A 36 40.21 -9.52 -17.26
C THR A 36 39.66 -8.33 -18.03
N ALA A 37 40.58 -7.49 -18.45
CA ALA A 37 40.37 -6.52 -19.50
C ALA A 37 40.20 -7.24 -20.83
N CYS A 38 39.24 -6.83 -21.63
CA CYS A 38 39.27 -7.00 -23.10
C CYS A 38 38.92 -5.65 -23.71
N GLU A 39 39.96 -4.94 -24.08
CA GLU A 39 39.91 -3.93 -25.14
C GLU A 39 39.57 -4.64 -26.44
N SER A 40 38.65 -4.11 -27.21
CA SER A 40 38.53 -4.33 -28.63
C SER A 40 38.15 -3.02 -29.28
N ASP A 41 39.16 -2.36 -29.83
CA ASP A 41 39.06 -1.39 -30.91
C ASP A 41 38.43 -2.04 -32.14
N GLY A 42 37.55 -1.30 -32.82
CA GLY A 42 37.03 -1.76 -34.09
C GLY A 42 36.00 -0.82 -34.72
N ALA A 43 36.49 0.27 -35.29
CA ALA A 43 36.08 0.87 -36.57
C ALA A 43 34.59 0.94 -36.94
N THR A 44 34.11 2.18 -37.10
CA THR A 44 33.00 2.57 -37.99
C THR A 44 33.24 2.18 -39.45
N PRO A 45 32.15 1.91 -40.22
CA PRO A 45 31.92 2.86 -41.30
C PRO A 45 30.45 3.30 -41.45
N VAL A 46 30.36 4.50 -41.91
CA VAL A 46 29.25 5.26 -42.46
C VAL A 46 28.51 4.49 -43.56
N GLY A 47 27.18 4.51 -43.51
CA GLY A 47 26.33 4.01 -44.56
C GLY A 47 24.99 4.77 -44.57
N ASP A 48 24.98 5.84 -45.34
CA ASP A 48 23.86 6.62 -45.84
C ASP A 48 22.87 5.76 -46.63
N ALA A 49 21.58 5.85 -46.37
CA ALA A 49 20.49 5.76 -47.33
C ALA A 49 19.09 5.80 -46.65
N ALA A 50 18.41 6.90 -46.76
CA ALA A 50 16.97 6.99 -46.87
C ALA A 50 16.61 7.11 -48.36
N PRO A 51 15.36 7.18 -48.81
CA PRO A 51 14.04 6.85 -48.23
C PRO A 51 13.17 6.00 -49.19
N ALA A 52 12.04 5.47 -48.73
CA ALA A 52 10.92 5.20 -49.65
C ALA A 52 9.58 5.24 -48.91
N ALA A 53 8.80 6.19 -49.35
CA ALA A 53 7.38 6.31 -49.06
C ALA A 53 6.55 5.38 -49.99
N SER A 54 5.42 4.90 -49.47
CA SER A 54 4.17 4.55 -50.22
C SER A 54 3.12 4.26 -49.18
N ALA A 55 2.15 5.08 -48.93
CA ALA A 55 0.94 5.47 -49.69
C ALA A 55 -0.13 4.39 -49.70
N SER A 56 -1.27 4.79 -49.06
CA SER A 56 -2.67 4.56 -49.42
C SER A 56 -3.26 3.15 -49.33
N THR A 57 -4.29 2.98 -48.53
CA THR A 57 -5.66 2.84 -49.04
C THR A 57 -6.69 2.75 -47.89
N GLU A 58 -7.56 3.73 -47.72
CA GLU A 58 -8.97 3.61 -47.37
C GLU A 58 -9.76 3.47 -48.71
N PRO A 59 -11.06 3.19 -48.75
CA PRO A 59 -12.11 3.11 -47.75
C PRO A 59 -13.03 1.87 -47.91
N GLY A 60 -13.95 1.67 -46.94
CA GLY A 60 -15.03 0.68 -47.06
C GLY A 60 -16.20 1.01 -46.12
N ASP A 61 -17.01 1.90 -46.58
CA ASP A 61 -18.40 2.19 -46.19
C ASP A 61 -19.29 0.94 -46.25
N GLN A 62 -20.12 0.67 -45.24
CA GLN A 62 -21.51 0.30 -45.44
C GLN A 62 -22.29 0.20 -44.14
N ALA A 63 -23.28 1.05 -44.09
CA ALA A 63 -24.40 1.08 -43.18
C ALA A 63 -25.31 -0.16 -43.31
N ALA A 64 -25.93 -0.55 -42.19
CA ALA A 64 -27.32 -1.02 -42.13
C ALA A 64 -27.82 -1.16 -40.69
N SER A 65 -28.66 -0.24 -40.27
CA SER A 65 -29.68 -0.52 -39.25
C SER A 65 -30.84 -1.27 -39.93
N PRO A 66 -31.60 -2.09 -39.17
CA PRO A 66 -32.99 -1.74 -39.06
C PRO A 66 -33.58 -1.77 -37.63
N SER A 67 -34.46 -0.83 -37.45
CA SER A 67 -35.51 -0.73 -36.45
C SER A 67 -36.34 -1.99 -36.28
N GLY A 68 -36.73 -2.27 -35.02
CA GLY A 68 -37.78 -3.21 -34.68
C GLY A 68 -38.37 -2.85 -33.32
N ALA A 69 -39.32 -1.95 -33.32
CA ALA A 69 -40.21 -1.66 -32.22
C ALA A 69 -41.16 -2.85 -31.96
N ARG A 70 -41.34 -3.19 -30.66
CA ARG A 70 -42.61 -3.71 -30.10
C ARG A 70 -42.50 -3.76 -28.57
N SER A 71 -43.21 -2.86 -27.88
CA SER A 71 -43.85 -3.15 -26.60
C SER A 71 -45.13 -3.95 -26.87
N PRO A 72 -45.57 -4.81 -25.93
CA PRO A 72 -46.60 -4.35 -25.01
C PRO A 72 -46.43 -4.84 -23.57
N ASP A 73 -47.02 -4.06 -22.69
CA ASP A 73 -47.43 -4.29 -21.30
C ASP A 73 -47.62 -5.74 -20.86
N ALA A 74 -46.99 -6.04 -19.71
CA ALA A 74 -47.51 -6.97 -18.72
C ALA A 74 -46.99 -6.51 -17.32
N GLU A 75 -47.88 -5.89 -16.57
CA GLU A 75 -47.75 -5.72 -15.15
C GLU A 75 -47.78 -7.11 -14.50
N GLU A 76 -46.68 -7.56 -13.94
CA GLU A 76 -46.70 -8.61 -12.93
C GLU A 76 -46.02 -8.08 -11.66
N ASP A 77 -46.86 -7.86 -10.68
CA ASP A 77 -46.57 -7.72 -9.27
C ASP A 77 -45.70 -8.90 -8.79
N VAL A 78 -44.39 -8.71 -8.72
CA VAL A 78 -43.49 -9.62 -8.03
C VAL A 78 -43.04 -8.92 -6.75
N THR A 79 -43.77 -9.27 -5.71
CA THR A 79 -43.33 -9.15 -4.31
C THR A 79 -41.83 -9.44 -4.22
N ALA A 80 -41.05 -8.38 -4.03
CA ALA A 80 -39.63 -8.50 -3.71
C ALA A 80 -39.47 -9.16 -2.34
N THR A 81 -39.39 -10.47 -2.33
CA THR A 81 -38.81 -11.20 -1.21
C THR A 81 -37.34 -10.82 -1.14
N SER A 82 -36.99 -9.99 -0.18
CA SER A 82 -35.60 -9.77 0.24
C SER A 82 -35.02 -11.11 0.65
N GLY A 83 -34.42 -11.80 -0.31
CA GLY A 83 -33.53 -12.92 -0.02
C GLY A 83 -32.27 -12.37 0.57
N GLU A 84 -32.22 -12.28 1.90
CA GLU A 84 -30.96 -12.30 2.63
C GLU A 84 -30.28 -13.61 2.28
N GLY A 85 -29.41 -13.54 1.30
CA GLY A 85 -28.41 -14.56 1.03
C GLY A 85 -27.38 -14.48 2.17
N ASP A 86 -27.65 -15.20 3.22
CA ASP A 86 -26.70 -15.47 4.29
C ASP A 86 -25.57 -16.33 3.68
N GLY A 87 -24.57 -15.66 3.07
CA GLY A 87 -23.30 -16.25 2.70
C GLY A 87 -22.51 -16.53 3.99
N PRO A 88 -21.67 -17.58 4.06
CA PRO A 88 -21.03 -17.99 5.30
C PRO A 88 -20.16 -16.86 5.86
N GLY A 89 -20.60 -16.30 7.00
CA GLY A 89 -19.78 -15.59 7.96
C GLY A 89 -19.31 -14.18 7.58
N LYS A 90 -20.21 -13.26 7.21
CA LYS A 90 -19.90 -11.83 7.37
C LYS A 90 -20.13 -11.46 8.82
N SER A 91 -19.06 -11.52 9.62
CA SER A 91 -19.03 -10.86 10.93
C SER A 91 -19.35 -9.39 10.71
N SER A 92 -20.21 -8.82 11.57
CA SER A 92 -20.40 -7.37 11.57
C SER A 92 -19.04 -6.72 11.84
N PRO A 93 -18.69 -5.61 11.18
CA PRO A 93 -17.44 -4.92 11.45
C PRO A 93 -17.42 -4.46 12.91
N ASP A 94 -16.25 -4.55 13.56
CA ASP A 94 -16.08 -4.11 14.94
C ASP A 94 -16.19 -2.58 15.03
N ARG A 95 -15.75 -1.89 13.95
CA ARG A 95 -15.88 -0.45 13.82
C ARG A 95 -15.92 -0.01 12.36
N THR A 96 -16.43 1.21 12.14
CA THR A 96 -16.46 1.85 10.84
C THR A 96 -15.85 3.24 10.97
N GLU A 97 -14.92 3.58 10.08
CA GLU A 97 -14.26 4.86 10.01
C GLU A 97 -14.48 5.55 8.66
N LYS A 98 -14.64 6.88 8.69
CA LYS A 98 -14.80 7.65 7.48
C LYS A 98 -13.43 8.07 6.95
N LEU A 99 -13.17 7.79 5.68
CA LEU A 99 -11.94 8.16 5.01
C LEU A 99 -11.98 9.59 4.47
N VAL A 100 -10.79 10.10 4.13
CA VAL A 100 -10.62 11.51 3.70
C VAL A 100 -11.36 11.83 2.39
N ASP A 101 -11.61 10.86 1.52
CA ASP A 101 -12.38 11.00 0.28
C ASP A 101 -13.90 10.85 0.47
N GLY A 102 -14.33 10.57 1.70
CA GLY A 102 -15.73 10.35 2.07
C GLY A 102 -16.22 8.91 1.94
N SER A 103 -15.39 7.98 1.49
CA SER A 103 -15.65 6.53 1.61
C SER A 103 -15.54 6.08 3.06
N GLU A 104 -15.87 4.82 3.32
CA GLU A 104 -15.88 4.23 4.66
C GLU A 104 -14.96 3.01 4.71
N ALA A 105 -14.20 2.87 5.78
CA ALA A 105 -13.49 1.66 6.11
C ALA A 105 -14.25 0.87 7.17
N ARG A 106 -14.58 -0.38 6.90
CA ARG A 106 -15.18 -1.32 7.84
C ARG A 106 -14.09 -2.24 8.33
N ILE A 107 -13.76 -2.13 9.62
CA ILE A 107 -12.61 -2.81 10.22
C ILE A 107 -13.11 -3.93 11.11
N THR A 108 -12.54 -5.12 10.94
CA THR A 108 -12.82 -6.32 11.73
C THR A 108 -11.51 -6.89 12.25
N GLU A 109 -11.45 -7.17 13.55
CA GLU A 109 -10.37 -7.95 14.15
C GLU A 109 -10.64 -9.43 13.89
N VAL A 110 -9.73 -10.08 13.16
CA VAL A 110 -9.85 -11.49 12.79
C VAL A 110 -8.89 -12.39 13.57
N GLY A 111 -7.99 -11.78 14.34
CA GLY A 111 -7.02 -12.46 15.20
C GLY A 111 -6.12 -11.49 15.94
N GLU A 112 -5.21 -12.00 16.76
CA GLU A 112 -4.23 -11.16 17.47
C GLU A 112 -3.32 -10.45 16.46
N GLN A 113 -3.32 -9.09 16.47
CA GLN A 113 -2.61 -8.24 15.50
C GLN A 113 -2.98 -8.55 14.03
N HIS A 114 -4.19 -9.03 13.81
CA HIS A 114 -4.69 -9.39 12.50
C HIS A 114 -6.05 -8.71 12.28
N TYR A 115 -6.07 -7.72 11.39
CA TYR A 115 -7.22 -6.89 11.07
C TYR A 115 -7.50 -6.90 9.57
N VAL A 116 -8.76 -6.83 9.24
CA VAL A 116 -9.24 -6.67 7.87
C VAL A 116 -10.04 -5.37 7.80
N ALA A 117 -9.72 -4.50 6.85
CA ALA A 117 -10.46 -3.28 6.55
C ALA A 117 -11.02 -3.35 5.12
N GLU A 118 -12.35 -3.40 5.02
CA GLU A 118 -13.07 -3.27 3.75
C GLU A 118 -13.31 -1.78 3.46
N ILE A 119 -12.78 -1.26 2.37
CA ILE A 119 -13.04 0.10 1.90
C ILE A 119 -14.31 0.10 1.07
N VAL A 120 -15.31 0.84 1.53
CA VAL A 120 -16.64 0.87 0.94
C VAL A 120 -16.92 2.25 0.34
N SER A 121 -17.18 2.29 -0.95
CA SER A 121 -17.59 3.50 -1.65
C SER A 121 -18.94 3.26 -2.35
N LYS A 122 -19.88 4.18 -2.15
CA LYS A 122 -21.25 4.09 -2.73
C LYS A 122 -21.94 2.74 -2.46
N GLY A 123 -21.69 2.16 -1.29
CA GLY A 123 -22.27 0.89 -0.87
C GLY A 123 -21.59 -0.37 -1.40
N ALA A 124 -20.54 -0.25 -2.21
CA ALA A 124 -19.76 -1.38 -2.72
C ALA A 124 -18.37 -1.42 -2.09
N VAL A 125 -17.87 -2.62 -1.78
CA VAL A 125 -16.47 -2.83 -1.38
C VAL A 125 -15.60 -2.62 -2.61
N VAL A 126 -14.69 -1.65 -2.54
CA VAL A 126 -13.78 -1.27 -3.62
C VAL A 126 -12.35 -1.72 -3.40
N ALA A 127 -11.97 -1.96 -2.15
CA ALA A 127 -10.67 -2.51 -1.78
C ALA A 127 -10.75 -3.19 -0.41
N THR A 128 -9.79 -4.06 -0.13
CA THR A 128 -9.61 -4.70 1.18
C THR A 128 -8.14 -4.60 1.56
N LEU A 129 -7.88 -4.16 2.80
CA LEU A 129 -6.56 -4.21 3.42
C LEU A 129 -6.60 -5.30 4.49
N GLU A 130 -5.50 -6.01 4.64
CA GLU A 130 -5.34 -7.05 5.65
C GLU A 130 -3.95 -6.96 6.25
N THR A 131 -3.88 -6.94 7.59
CA THR A 131 -2.61 -7.05 8.31
C THR A 131 -2.33 -8.52 8.58
N ASP A 132 -1.18 -9.01 8.11
CA ASP A 132 -0.71 -10.37 8.35
C ASP A 132 0.80 -10.32 8.66
N GLY A 133 1.11 -10.11 9.93
CA GLY A 133 2.48 -9.96 10.42
C GLY A 133 3.17 -8.64 10.03
N HIS A 134 2.49 -7.75 9.28
CA HIS A 134 2.95 -6.41 8.91
C HIS A 134 1.76 -5.47 8.70
N ASP A 135 2.04 -4.17 8.75
CA ASP A 135 1.04 -3.16 8.43
C ASP A 135 0.65 -3.23 6.94
N ALA A 136 -0.61 -2.94 6.65
CA ALA A 136 -1.12 -2.90 5.28
C ALA A 136 -1.20 -1.46 4.75
N GLY A 137 -1.05 -1.31 3.44
CA GLY A 137 -1.16 -0.02 2.77
C GLY A 137 -1.95 -0.09 1.48
N LEU A 138 -2.55 1.03 1.08
CA LEU A 138 -3.29 1.17 -0.16
C LEU A 138 -3.07 2.58 -0.74
N ASN A 139 -2.85 2.66 -2.04
CA ASN A 139 -2.96 3.88 -2.82
C ASN A 139 -4.17 3.77 -3.76
N ALA A 140 -5.24 4.46 -3.44
CA ALA A 140 -6.45 4.53 -4.23
C ALA A 140 -6.57 5.90 -4.91
N ASN A 141 -5.99 6.03 -6.11
CA ASN A 141 -6.03 7.27 -6.92
C ASN A 141 -5.53 8.51 -6.16
N GLY A 142 -4.43 8.39 -5.39
CA GLY A 142 -3.83 9.47 -4.63
C GLY A 142 -4.40 9.64 -3.22
N MET A 143 -5.43 8.90 -2.83
CA MET A 143 -5.75 8.65 -1.45
C MET A 143 -4.89 7.50 -0.94
N PHE A 144 -4.20 7.72 0.16
CA PHE A 144 -3.41 6.71 0.84
C PHE A 144 -4.15 6.27 2.08
N VAL A 145 -4.12 4.97 2.35
CA VAL A 145 -4.69 4.36 3.55
C VAL A 145 -3.65 3.44 4.15
N ALA A 146 -3.43 3.54 5.45
CA ALA A 146 -2.59 2.62 6.21
C ALA A 146 -3.43 1.97 7.32
N LEU A 147 -3.32 0.65 7.46
CA LEU A 147 -3.89 -0.13 8.54
C LEU A 147 -2.74 -0.78 9.29
N THR A 148 -2.63 -0.52 10.60
CA THR A 148 -1.55 -1.03 11.43
C THR A 148 -1.87 -2.39 12.04
N LEU A 149 -0.84 -3.12 12.49
CA LEU A 149 -0.98 -4.33 13.32
C LEU A 149 -1.73 -4.09 14.64
N GLY A 150 -1.78 -2.82 15.10
CA GLY A 150 -2.58 -2.41 16.26
C GLY A 150 -4.06 -2.17 15.91
N GLY A 151 -4.41 -2.27 14.63
CA GLY A 151 -5.74 -1.99 14.13
C GLY A 151 -6.00 -0.50 13.89
N ASP A 152 -5.06 0.41 14.12
CA ASP A 152 -5.23 1.83 13.80
C ASP A 152 -5.28 2.03 12.30
N LEU A 153 -6.19 2.92 11.86
CA LEU A 153 -6.34 3.24 10.45
C LEU A 153 -6.13 4.73 10.24
N ALA A 154 -5.33 5.07 9.23
CA ALA A 154 -5.11 6.44 8.80
C ALA A 154 -5.41 6.58 7.31
N SER A 155 -5.98 7.72 6.89
CA SER A 155 -6.17 8.04 5.49
C SER A 155 -5.81 9.50 5.20
N TRP A 156 -5.14 9.75 4.07
CA TRP A 156 -4.72 11.10 3.67
C TRP A 156 -4.65 11.24 2.15
N MET A 157 -4.50 12.48 1.68
CA MET A 157 -4.33 12.81 0.26
C MET A 157 -3.00 13.53 0.05
N GLY A 158 -2.34 13.25 -1.07
CA GLY A 158 -1.12 13.95 -1.49
C GLY A 158 0.13 13.57 -0.69
N ASN A 159 1.09 14.51 -0.64
CA ASN A 159 2.40 14.30 -0.01
C ASN A 159 3.14 13.07 -0.56
N ASP A 160 2.97 12.84 -1.87
CA ASP A 160 3.45 11.66 -2.58
C ASP A 160 4.66 11.97 -3.47
N HIS A 161 5.49 10.96 -3.65
CA HIS A 161 6.69 11.01 -4.47
C HIS A 161 6.76 9.78 -5.37
N GLN A 162 7.04 10.00 -6.65
CA GLN A 162 7.23 8.91 -7.60
C GLN A 162 8.67 8.41 -7.58
N GLY A 163 8.87 7.16 -7.19
CA GLY A 163 10.17 6.47 -7.24
C GLY A 163 10.49 5.89 -8.62
N PRO A 164 11.74 5.45 -8.81
CA PRO A 164 12.83 5.35 -7.83
C PRO A 164 13.46 6.68 -7.45
N GLY A 165 14.00 6.77 -6.21
CA GLY A 165 14.62 7.99 -5.70
C GLY A 165 14.81 7.97 -4.18
N THR A 166 15.30 9.08 -3.64
CA THR A 166 15.36 9.30 -2.19
C THR A 166 14.53 10.53 -1.86
N PHE A 167 13.57 10.37 -0.96
CA PHE A 167 12.57 11.37 -0.63
C PHE A 167 12.57 11.66 0.87
N ALA A 168 12.27 12.91 1.22
CA ALA A 168 11.95 13.28 2.58
C ALA A 168 10.50 12.87 2.87
N LEU A 169 10.26 12.31 4.04
CA LEU A 169 8.95 11.94 4.55
C LEU A 169 8.63 12.76 5.80
N GLU A 170 7.40 12.67 6.28
CA GLU A 170 6.99 13.28 7.54
C GLU A 170 7.85 12.77 8.73
N GLY A 171 7.96 13.58 9.80
CA GLY A 171 8.65 13.19 11.03
C GLY A 171 10.15 13.00 10.88
N ASP A 172 10.80 13.70 9.95
CA ASP A 172 12.24 13.62 9.64
C ASP A 172 12.71 12.26 9.10
N TRP A 173 11.77 11.43 8.68
CA TRP A 173 12.07 10.18 7.97
C TRP A 173 12.49 10.45 6.53
N LYS A 174 13.23 9.50 5.96
CA LYS A 174 13.57 9.47 4.53
C LYS A 174 13.25 8.09 3.98
N ALA A 175 12.85 8.06 2.71
CA ALA A 175 12.69 6.80 1.99
C ALA A 175 13.64 6.74 0.81
N LYS A 176 14.38 5.63 0.68
CA LYS A 176 15.11 5.29 -0.52
C LYS A 176 14.32 4.24 -1.28
N VAL A 177 13.65 4.66 -2.34
CA VAL A 177 12.83 3.80 -3.19
C VAL A 177 13.66 3.28 -4.35
N THR A 178 13.61 1.97 -4.59
CA THR A 178 14.27 1.29 -5.71
C THR A 178 13.27 0.40 -6.44
N LYS A 179 13.34 0.35 -7.76
CA LYS A 179 12.59 -0.60 -8.55
C LYS A 179 13.33 -1.94 -8.56
N VAL A 180 12.67 -3.01 -8.12
CA VAL A 180 13.26 -4.36 -8.02
C VAL A 180 12.65 -5.34 -9.00
N GLY A 181 11.59 -4.95 -9.71
CA GLY A 181 10.92 -5.75 -10.73
C GLY A 181 9.80 -4.97 -11.40
N GLU A 182 9.02 -5.64 -12.25
CA GLU A 182 7.80 -5.07 -12.79
C GLU A 182 6.74 -5.02 -11.67
N LEU A 183 6.16 -3.84 -11.43
CA LEU A 183 5.24 -3.57 -10.32
C LEU A 183 5.78 -3.99 -8.94
N ARG A 184 7.11 -4.01 -8.81
CA ARG A 184 7.81 -4.35 -7.57
C ARG A 184 8.81 -3.26 -7.22
N TYR A 185 8.61 -2.69 -6.04
CA TYR A 185 9.44 -1.64 -5.49
C TYR A 185 9.83 -1.98 -4.05
N ARG A 186 11.00 -1.50 -3.67
CA ARG A 186 11.49 -1.58 -2.30
C ARG A 186 11.80 -0.20 -1.80
N ALA A 187 11.31 0.15 -0.61
CA ALA A 187 11.65 1.38 0.08
C ALA A 187 12.36 1.06 1.40
N GLN A 188 13.58 1.58 1.56
CA GLN A 188 14.25 1.59 2.86
C GLN A 188 13.85 2.87 3.58
N ILE A 189 13.24 2.72 4.75
CA ILE A 189 12.84 3.83 5.62
C ILE A 189 14.00 4.13 6.57
N ILE A 190 14.50 5.35 6.48
CA ILE A 190 15.77 5.77 7.10
C ILE A 190 15.45 6.86 8.13
N GLY A 191 15.79 6.60 9.38
CA GLY A 191 15.75 7.54 10.48
C GLY A 191 17.15 8.02 10.87
N HIS A 192 17.25 8.62 12.07
CA HIS A 192 18.52 9.13 12.60
C HIS A 192 19.60 8.04 12.75
N ASP A 193 19.19 6.84 13.16
CA ASP A 193 20.11 5.74 13.48
C ASP A 193 20.34 4.79 12.28
N GLY A 194 19.89 5.18 11.10
CA GLY A 194 20.01 4.38 9.87
C GLY A 194 18.68 3.80 9.41
N VAL A 195 18.73 2.63 8.75
CA VAL A 195 17.52 1.97 8.23
C VAL A 195 16.70 1.39 9.38
N ALA A 196 15.49 1.93 9.57
CA ALA A 196 14.54 1.51 10.60
C ALA A 196 13.57 0.44 10.10
N GLY A 197 13.28 0.43 8.80
CA GLY A 197 12.37 -0.53 8.19
C GLY A 197 12.56 -0.64 6.69
N THR A 198 11.97 -1.67 6.11
CA THR A 198 11.95 -1.88 4.67
C THR A 198 10.54 -2.29 4.25
N LEU A 199 10.00 -1.56 3.29
CA LEU A 199 8.76 -1.90 2.60
C LEU A 199 9.11 -2.56 1.27
N GLU A 200 8.38 -3.57 0.88
CA GLU A 200 8.53 -4.22 -0.41
C GLU A 200 7.15 -4.54 -0.98
N THR A 201 6.88 -4.07 -2.19
CA THR A 201 5.65 -4.41 -2.91
C THR A 201 5.87 -5.72 -3.68
N ASP A 202 4.88 -6.59 -3.65
CA ASP A 202 4.84 -7.82 -4.45
C ASP A 202 3.45 -7.99 -5.07
N GLY A 203 3.17 -7.10 -6.03
CA GLY A 203 1.86 -7.02 -6.67
C GLY A 203 0.78 -6.28 -5.87
N HIS A 204 1.06 -5.93 -4.61
CA HIS A 204 0.17 -5.17 -3.73
C HIS A 204 0.91 -3.96 -3.15
N ASP A 205 0.16 -2.96 -2.75
CA ASP A 205 0.68 -1.86 -1.96
C ASP A 205 1.02 -2.35 -0.53
N THR A 206 1.90 -1.64 0.16
CA THR A 206 2.32 -2.00 1.52
C THR A 206 2.40 -0.76 2.40
N GLY A 207 2.22 -0.94 3.70
CA GLY A 207 2.23 0.13 4.70
C GLY A 207 3.23 -0.11 5.83
N LEU A 208 3.49 0.93 6.58
CA LEU A 208 4.31 0.92 7.78
C LEU A 208 3.90 2.08 8.69
N ASP A 209 3.75 1.82 9.98
CA ASP A 209 3.77 2.84 11.02
C ASP A 209 5.20 2.99 11.58
N ALA A 210 5.79 4.15 11.35
CA ALA A 210 7.09 4.52 11.87
C ALA A 210 6.93 5.51 13.05
N ASN A 211 6.53 5.01 14.22
CA ASN A 211 6.29 5.80 15.43
C ASN A 211 5.27 6.93 15.25
N GLY A 212 4.10 6.62 14.72
CA GLY A 212 3.02 7.56 14.46
C GLY A 212 3.20 8.37 13.18
N VAL A 213 4.09 7.94 12.30
CA VAL A 213 4.17 8.39 10.91
C VAL A 213 3.77 7.22 10.02
N TYR A 214 2.61 7.33 9.42
CA TYR A 214 2.09 6.34 8.49
C TYR A 214 2.75 6.52 7.13
N ILE A 215 3.24 5.44 6.56
CA ILE A 215 3.95 5.42 5.28
C ILE A 215 3.33 4.36 4.40
N VAL A 216 3.03 4.70 3.16
CA VAL A 216 2.52 3.76 2.15
C VAL A 216 3.43 3.78 0.93
N LEU A 217 3.80 2.58 0.46
CA LEU A 217 4.49 2.36 -0.82
C LEU A 217 3.55 1.59 -1.75
N SER A 218 3.23 2.18 -2.90
CA SER A 218 2.41 1.51 -3.91
C SER A 218 3.24 0.60 -4.82
N ASN A 219 2.58 -0.39 -5.42
CA ASN A 219 3.15 -1.26 -6.45
C ASN A 219 3.54 -0.52 -7.73
N GLY A 220 3.05 0.72 -7.92
CA GLY A 220 3.49 1.67 -8.95
C GLY A 220 4.74 2.45 -8.58
N GLY A 221 5.28 2.27 -7.37
CA GLY A 221 6.47 2.96 -6.86
C GLY A 221 6.21 4.36 -6.32
N VAL A 222 4.96 4.71 -6.07
CA VAL A 222 4.60 5.95 -5.38
C VAL A 222 4.74 5.72 -3.88
N ILE A 223 5.42 6.63 -3.18
CA ILE A 223 5.53 6.63 -1.72
C ILE A 223 4.93 7.91 -1.16
N SER A 224 4.17 7.78 -0.08
CA SER A 224 3.59 8.90 0.64
C SER A 224 3.67 8.66 2.15
N SER A 225 3.64 9.74 2.93
CA SER A 225 3.63 9.69 4.40
C SER A 225 2.72 10.74 5.00
N HIS A 226 2.25 10.43 6.22
CA HIS A 226 1.36 11.29 7.00
C HIS A 226 1.62 11.11 8.50
N LYS A 227 1.42 12.18 9.29
CA LYS A 227 1.59 12.18 10.74
C LYS A 227 0.35 12.68 11.46
#